data_a32793c683eeeca134855af8c10fd991
#
_entry.id   a32793c683eeeca134855af8c10fd991
#
_cell.length_a   1.000
_cell.length_b   1.000
_cell.length_c   1.000
_cell.angle_alpha   90.00
_cell.angle_beta   90.00
_cell.angle_gamma   90.00
#
_symmetry.space_group_name_H-M   'P 1'
#
loop_
_entity.id
_entity.type
_entity.pdbx_description
1 polymer ?
#
loop_
_entity_poly.entity_id
_entity_poly.type
_entity_poly.pdbx_seq_one_letter_code
_entity_poly.pdbx_strand_id
1 'polypeptide(L)'
;EVLSRLSVDPRFEVAELACYVDQARANKEAKNCNWTIFPNQPVKDSPEWHEYKSQPSYEFGEYTFNHVLLDFMPDFVVDIRDWWMFEFQQRTPFRDFFHWCIMPTVDATPQNNQWMDTFASADVVFAYSEFGKDVLLDQCQDLNFVDIASPCASQEFNIVHNKTAHKLNFGIAEDSFILGTVMRNQRRKLFPDLFKTFREFLDSNDAPNAYLYCHTSYPDIGW
;
A
#
# COMPACT_ATOMS: atom_id res chain seq x y z
N GLU A 1 0.70 6.35 9.17
CA GLU A 1 0.43 7.80 9.09
C GLU A 1 -1.07 8.11 9.24
N VAL A 2 -1.98 7.50 8.45
CA VAL A 2 -3.43 7.75 8.55
C VAL A 2 -3.96 7.32 9.91
N LEU A 3 -3.72 6.07 10.32
CA LEU A 3 -4.18 5.55 11.60
C LEU A 3 -3.64 6.35 12.79
N SER A 4 -2.37 6.74 12.76
CA SER A 4 -1.78 7.52 13.85
C SER A 4 -2.39 8.91 14.00
N ARG A 5 -2.89 9.50 12.91
CA ARG A 5 -3.61 10.78 12.96
C ARG A 5 -5.06 10.62 13.41
N LEU A 6 -5.75 9.60 12.91
CA LEU A 6 -7.13 9.34 13.32
C LEU A 6 -7.23 8.93 14.79
N SER A 7 -6.29 8.11 15.29
CA SER A 7 -6.32 7.59 16.66
C SER A 7 -6.10 8.63 17.77
N VAL A 8 -5.64 9.82 17.42
CA VAL A 8 -5.51 10.94 18.39
C VAL A 8 -6.69 11.90 18.35
N ASP A 9 -7.59 11.76 17.38
CA ASP A 9 -8.81 12.55 17.30
C ASP A 9 -9.93 11.85 18.10
N PRO A 10 -10.46 12.48 19.16
CA PRO A 10 -11.43 11.84 20.05
C PRO A 10 -12.78 11.53 19.41
N ARG A 11 -13.02 11.94 18.17
CA ARG A 11 -14.23 11.61 17.40
C ARG A 11 -14.17 10.19 16.83
N PHE A 12 -12.99 9.55 16.78
CA PHE A 12 -12.79 8.27 16.14
C PHE A 12 -12.26 7.22 17.12
N GLU A 13 -12.89 6.07 17.13
CA GLU A 13 -12.30 4.83 17.59
C GLU A 13 -11.72 4.09 16.40
N VAL A 14 -10.45 3.71 16.47
CA VAL A 14 -9.72 3.20 15.31
C VAL A 14 -9.27 1.76 15.54
N ALA A 15 -9.42 0.93 14.52
CA ALA A 15 -8.88 -0.42 14.49
C ALA A 15 -8.18 -0.68 13.14
N GLU A 16 -7.29 -1.65 13.15
CA GLU A 16 -6.56 -2.12 11.97
C GLU A 16 -6.76 -3.63 11.81
N LEU A 17 -7.23 -4.06 10.64
CA LEU A 17 -7.13 -5.45 10.21
C LEU A 17 -5.79 -5.67 9.53
N ALA A 18 -4.85 -6.28 10.24
CA ALA A 18 -3.46 -6.42 9.82
C ALA A 18 -3.23 -7.71 9.02
N CYS A 19 -3.15 -7.60 7.69
CA CYS A 19 -3.19 -8.73 6.75
C CYS A 19 -2.11 -9.79 6.98
N TYR A 20 -0.87 -9.39 7.27
CA TYR A 20 0.30 -10.29 7.39
C TYR A 20 0.84 -10.36 8.82
N VAL A 21 -0.02 -10.18 9.79
CA VAL A 21 0.33 -10.11 11.20
C VAL A 21 -0.38 -11.24 11.94
N ASP A 22 0.38 -12.03 12.66
CA ASP A 22 -0.13 -13.01 13.62
C ASP A 22 -0.37 -12.39 15.01
N GLN A 23 -1.00 -13.14 15.91
CA GLN A 23 -1.36 -12.66 17.25
C GLN A 23 -0.13 -12.20 18.06
N ALA A 24 1.01 -12.89 17.94
CA ALA A 24 2.22 -12.53 18.69
C ALA A 24 2.79 -11.20 18.24
N ARG A 25 2.81 -10.98 16.92
CA ARG A 25 3.24 -9.72 16.31
C ARG A 25 2.25 -8.58 16.59
N ALA A 26 0.95 -8.82 16.49
CA ALA A 26 -0.09 -7.85 16.85
C ALA A 26 0.08 -7.35 18.30
N ASN A 27 0.27 -8.27 19.26
CA ASN A 27 0.50 -7.93 20.67
C ASN A 27 1.79 -7.10 20.88
N LYS A 28 2.81 -7.30 20.06
CA LYS A 28 4.05 -6.51 20.10
C LYS A 28 3.84 -5.11 19.53
N GLU A 29 3.19 -5.01 18.40
CA GLU A 29 2.95 -3.75 17.69
C GLU A 29 1.95 -2.87 18.44
N ALA A 30 0.92 -3.43 19.05
CA ALA A 30 -0.09 -2.73 19.85
C ALA A 30 0.50 -1.92 21.03
N LYS A 31 1.71 -2.25 21.49
CA LYS A 31 2.40 -1.48 22.54
C LYS A 31 2.86 -0.09 22.05
N ASN A 32 2.94 0.10 20.74
CA ASN A 32 3.42 1.32 20.10
C ASN A 32 2.32 2.06 19.33
N CYS A 33 1.08 1.57 19.39
CA CYS A 33 -0.05 2.12 18.66
C CYS A 33 -1.16 2.54 19.63
N ASN A 34 -1.93 3.55 19.25
CA ASN A 34 -3.11 4.01 20.00
C ASN A 34 -4.42 3.46 19.40
N TRP A 35 -4.36 2.33 18.68
CA TRP A 35 -5.51 1.68 18.07
C TRP A 35 -5.45 0.17 18.27
N THR A 36 -6.60 -0.49 18.10
CA THR A 36 -6.71 -1.96 18.18
C THR A 36 -6.17 -2.59 16.89
N ILE A 37 -5.34 -3.63 17.03
CA ILE A 37 -4.83 -4.41 15.90
C ILE A 37 -5.48 -5.79 15.93
N PHE A 38 -6.24 -6.11 14.89
CA PHE A 38 -6.80 -7.43 14.64
C PHE A 38 -5.88 -8.21 13.69
N PRO A 39 -5.24 -9.30 14.14
CA PRO A 39 -4.40 -10.11 13.28
C PRO A 39 -5.24 -10.93 12.31
N ASN A 40 -4.83 -10.95 11.05
CA ASN A 40 -5.46 -11.79 10.02
C ASN A 40 -4.74 -13.13 9.81
N GLN A 41 -3.45 -13.19 10.15
CA GLN A 41 -2.62 -14.35 9.89
C GLN A 41 -2.64 -15.32 11.09
N PRO A 42 -3.01 -16.61 10.89
CA PRO A 42 -2.84 -17.62 11.92
C PRO A 42 -1.35 -17.92 12.15
N VAL A 43 -1.05 -18.61 13.23
CA VAL A 43 0.31 -19.06 13.52
C VAL A 43 0.80 -19.96 12.39
N LYS A 44 2.00 -19.69 11.91
CA LYS A 44 2.60 -20.49 10.83
C LYS A 44 2.65 -21.97 11.22
N ASP A 45 2.30 -22.82 10.26
CA ASP A 45 2.26 -24.29 10.42
C ASP A 45 1.24 -24.80 11.45
N SER A 46 0.29 -23.95 11.90
CA SER A 46 -0.88 -24.38 12.67
C SER A 46 -1.91 -25.09 11.76
N PRO A 47 -2.92 -25.78 12.31
CA PRO A 47 -4.00 -26.38 11.50
C PRO A 47 -4.71 -25.37 10.59
N GLU A 48 -4.91 -24.16 11.07
CA GLU A 48 -5.60 -23.08 10.35
C GLU A 48 -4.74 -22.50 9.21
N TRP A 49 -3.43 -22.73 9.23
CA TRP A 49 -2.50 -22.22 8.21
C TRP A 49 -2.83 -22.72 6.80
N HIS A 50 -3.25 -23.97 6.68
CA HIS A 50 -3.63 -24.53 5.36
C HIS A 50 -4.88 -23.87 4.79
N GLU A 51 -5.88 -23.61 5.64
CA GLU A 51 -7.09 -22.89 5.23
C GLU A 51 -6.76 -21.47 4.82
N TYR A 52 -5.99 -20.73 5.65
CA TYR A 52 -5.54 -19.37 5.36
C TYR A 52 -4.79 -19.28 4.03
N LYS A 53 -4.03 -20.29 3.64
CA LYS A 53 -3.29 -20.34 2.37
C LYS A 53 -4.11 -20.90 1.20
N SER A 54 -5.34 -21.30 1.41
CA SER A 54 -6.17 -21.94 0.37
C SER A 54 -6.69 -20.95 -0.68
N GLN A 55 -6.81 -19.67 -0.32
CA GLN A 55 -7.30 -18.61 -1.21
C GLN A 55 -6.45 -17.35 -1.05
N PRO A 56 -6.10 -16.66 -2.18
CA PRO A 56 -5.30 -15.44 -2.13
C PRO A 56 -5.94 -14.31 -1.30
N SER A 57 -7.26 -14.14 -1.38
CA SER A 57 -8.01 -13.11 -0.65
C SER A 57 -7.93 -13.26 0.87
N TYR A 58 -7.73 -14.48 1.37
CA TYR A 58 -7.52 -14.73 2.79
C TYR A 58 -6.28 -14.02 3.34
N GLU A 59 -5.20 -13.99 2.56
CA GLU A 59 -3.99 -13.26 2.95
C GLU A 59 -4.19 -11.73 2.99
N PHE A 60 -5.23 -11.25 2.31
CA PHE A 60 -5.57 -9.82 2.26
C PHE A 60 -6.69 -9.40 3.21
N GLY A 61 -7.04 -10.24 4.17
CA GLY A 61 -7.97 -9.89 5.23
C GLY A 61 -9.28 -10.68 5.25
N GLU A 62 -9.70 -11.29 4.13
CA GLU A 62 -10.99 -12.01 4.06
C GLU A 62 -11.09 -13.11 5.13
N TYR A 63 -9.95 -13.72 5.53
CA TYR A 63 -9.94 -14.82 6.49
C TYR A 63 -10.58 -14.47 7.83
N THR A 64 -10.33 -13.27 8.35
CA THR A 64 -10.88 -12.83 9.64
C THR A 64 -11.86 -11.67 9.53
N PHE A 65 -12.08 -11.11 8.34
CA PHE A 65 -12.86 -9.89 8.12
C PHE A 65 -14.23 -9.90 8.80
N ASN A 66 -15.03 -10.94 8.54
CA ASN A 66 -16.36 -11.05 9.12
C ASN A 66 -16.35 -11.15 10.65
N HIS A 67 -15.33 -11.79 11.20
CA HIS A 67 -15.16 -11.87 12.65
C HIS A 67 -14.84 -10.51 13.25
N VAL A 68 -13.95 -9.76 12.60
CA VAL A 68 -13.59 -8.40 13.03
C VAL A 68 -14.78 -7.45 12.91
N LEU A 69 -15.61 -7.56 11.86
CA LEU A 69 -16.85 -6.79 11.75
C LEU A 69 -17.80 -7.03 12.91
N LEU A 70 -17.93 -8.27 13.37
CA LEU A 70 -18.81 -8.62 14.48
C LEU A 70 -18.25 -8.19 15.85
N ASP A 71 -16.92 -8.18 16.00
CA ASP A 71 -16.26 -7.84 17.26
C ASP A 71 -16.13 -6.32 17.45
N PHE A 72 -15.70 -5.62 16.42
CA PHE A 72 -15.44 -4.17 16.45
C PHE A 72 -16.68 -3.34 16.07
N MET A 73 -17.57 -3.85 15.22
CA MET A 73 -18.76 -3.18 14.69
C MET A 73 -18.47 -1.78 14.13
N PRO A 74 -17.62 -1.66 13.10
CA PRO A 74 -17.22 -0.37 12.56
C PRO A 74 -18.38 0.35 11.85
N ASP A 75 -18.48 1.65 12.02
CA ASP A 75 -19.34 2.50 11.17
C ASP A 75 -18.74 2.67 9.76
N PHE A 76 -17.41 2.67 9.67
CA PHE A 76 -16.66 2.85 8.43
C PHE A 76 -15.57 1.79 8.26
N VAL A 77 -15.51 1.18 7.08
CA VAL A 77 -14.40 0.35 6.63
C VAL A 77 -13.65 1.11 5.55
N VAL A 78 -12.36 1.34 5.75
CA VAL A 78 -11.51 2.08 4.80
C VAL A 78 -10.43 1.15 4.25
N ASP A 79 -10.33 1.09 2.92
CA ASP A 79 -9.35 0.25 2.25
C ASP A 79 -8.55 1.02 1.20
N ILE A 80 -7.21 0.98 1.29
CA ILE A 80 -6.27 1.70 0.43
C ILE A 80 -5.35 0.68 -0.22
N ARG A 81 -5.80 0.01 -1.26
CA ARG A 81 -5.09 -1.10 -1.92
C ARG A 81 -5.54 -1.29 -3.37
N ASP A 82 -4.92 -2.25 -4.06
CA ASP A 82 -5.39 -2.71 -5.37
C ASP A 82 -6.74 -3.44 -5.26
N TRP A 83 -7.56 -3.36 -6.29
CA TRP A 83 -8.91 -3.92 -6.34
C TRP A 83 -9.00 -5.38 -5.85
N TRP A 84 -8.13 -6.24 -6.29
CA TRP A 84 -8.12 -7.67 -5.99
C TRP A 84 -7.78 -8.01 -4.53
N MET A 85 -7.35 -7.02 -3.76
CA MET A 85 -7.06 -7.18 -2.34
C MET A 85 -8.28 -6.91 -1.45
N PHE A 86 -9.30 -6.21 -1.94
CA PHE A 86 -10.45 -5.83 -1.12
C PHE A 86 -11.82 -6.18 -1.75
N GLU A 87 -11.88 -6.72 -2.98
CA GLU A 87 -13.15 -7.02 -3.66
C GLU A 87 -14.05 -7.96 -2.87
N PHE A 88 -13.50 -8.81 -2.02
CA PHE A 88 -14.24 -9.71 -1.14
C PHE A 88 -15.18 -8.97 -0.19
N GLN A 89 -14.88 -7.73 0.17
CA GLN A 89 -15.69 -6.91 1.08
C GLN A 89 -17.08 -6.61 0.49
N GLN A 90 -17.20 -6.54 -0.84
CA GLN A 90 -18.49 -6.42 -1.52
C GLN A 90 -19.44 -7.60 -1.23
N ARG A 91 -18.86 -8.79 -1.02
CA ARG A 91 -19.58 -10.06 -0.88
C ARG A 91 -19.89 -10.44 0.57
N THR A 92 -19.42 -9.66 1.54
CA THR A 92 -19.69 -9.98 2.95
C THR A 92 -21.20 -9.93 3.26
N PRO A 93 -21.72 -10.88 4.07
CA PRO A 93 -23.13 -10.82 4.51
C PRO A 93 -23.42 -9.61 5.40
N PHE A 94 -22.39 -8.89 5.85
CA PHE A 94 -22.49 -7.70 6.71
C PHE A 94 -22.32 -6.39 5.94
N ARG A 95 -22.35 -6.40 4.58
CA ARG A 95 -22.09 -5.23 3.74
C ARG A 95 -22.97 -4.02 4.10
N ASP A 96 -24.19 -4.24 4.49
CA ASP A 96 -25.16 -3.18 4.81
C ASP A 96 -24.98 -2.56 6.22
N PHE A 97 -24.03 -3.06 7.00
CA PHE A 97 -23.83 -2.59 8.38
C PHE A 97 -22.69 -1.57 8.53
N PHE A 98 -21.96 -1.25 7.47
CA PHE A 98 -20.89 -0.25 7.50
C PHE A 98 -20.86 0.56 6.21
N HIS A 99 -20.32 1.78 6.30
CA HIS A 99 -19.95 2.55 5.12
C HIS A 99 -18.61 2.11 4.58
N TRP A 100 -18.58 1.73 3.32
CA TRP A 100 -17.38 1.21 2.67
C TRP A 100 -16.69 2.31 1.86
N CYS A 101 -15.51 2.72 2.31
CA CYS A 101 -14.67 3.73 1.69
C CYS A 101 -13.46 3.04 1.05
N ILE A 102 -13.30 3.14 -0.25
CA ILE A 102 -12.17 2.54 -0.96
C ILE A 102 -11.29 3.59 -1.61
N MET A 103 -10.01 3.26 -1.72
CA MET A 103 -9.04 4.07 -2.44
C MET A 103 -8.22 3.16 -3.37
N PRO A 104 -8.81 2.78 -4.53
CA PRO A 104 -8.17 1.88 -5.47
C PRO A 104 -7.05 2.56 -6.24
N THR A 105 -6.09 1.78 -6.72
CA THR A 105 -5.10 2.26 -7.69
C THR A 105 -5.74 2.39 -9.07
N VAL A 106 -5.88 3.63 -9.56
CA VAL A 106 -6.36 3.93 -10.90
C VAL A 106 -5.22 4.58 -11.68
N ASP A 107 -4.49 3.78 -12.44
CA ASP A 107 -3.24 4.18 -13.12
C ASP A 107 -3.30 4.05 -14.64
N ALA A 108 -4.44 3.63 -15.19
CA ALA A 108 -4.66 3.43 -16.62
C ALA A 108 -6.12 3.69 -17.02
N THR A 109 -6.35 3.82 -18.33
CA THR A 109 -7.69 3.84 -18.93
C THR A 109 -7.66 2.97 -20.22
N PRO A 110 -8.71 2.17 -20.50
CA PRO A 110 -9.87 1.91 -19.64
C PRO A 110 -9.52 1.01 -18.45
N GLN A 111 -10.29 1.12 -17.35
CA GLN A 111 -10.26 0.17 -16.26
C GLN A 111 -11.07 -1.09 -16.60
N ASN A 112 -10.80 -2.20 -15.93
CA ASN A 112 -11.56 -3.43 -16.09
C ASN A 112 -13.01 -3.25 -15.59
N ASN A 113 -14.01 -3.70 -16.35
CA ASN A 113 -15.42 -3.59 -15.98
C ASN A 113 -15.74 -4.24 -14.63
N GLN A 114 -15.13 -5.39 -14.33
CA GLN A 114 -15.33 -6.05 -13.03
C GLN A 114 -14.88 -5.17 -11.86
N TRP A 115 -13.83 -4.36 -12.05
CA TRP A 115 -13.38 -3.42 -11.03
C TRP A 115 -14.40 -2.30 -10.85
N MET A 116 -14.97 -1.82 -11.96
CA MET A 116 -16.02 -0.77 -11.92
C MET A 116 -17.26 -1.24 -11.15
N ASP A 117 -17.68 -2.48 -11.34
CA ASP A 117 -18.82 -3.07 -10.59
C ASP A 117 -18.55 -3.06 -9.08
N THR A 118 -17.31 -3.38 -8.68
CA THR A 118 -16.90 -3.33 -7.28
C THR A 118 -16.86 -1.90 -6.76
N PHE A 119 -16.33 -0.94 -7.54
CA PHE A 119 -16.23 0.45 -7.12
C PHE A 119 -17.63 1.09 -7.01
N ALA A 120 -18.57 0.73 -7.89
CA ALA A 120 -19.95 1.18 -7.80
C ALA A 120 -20.69 0.67 -6.55
N SER A 121 -20.26 -0.44 -5.98
CA SER A 121 -20.84 -0.98 -4.75
C SER A 121 -20.28 -0.33 -3.46
N ALA A 122 -19.20 0.45 -3.58
CA ALA A 122 -18.66 1.21 -2.45
C ALA A 122 -19.49 2.49 -2.20
N ASP A 123 -19.55 2.95 -0.94
CA ASP A 123 -20.22 4.20 -0.60
C ASP A 123 -19.38 5.42 -0.99
N VAL A 124 -18.05 5.29 -0.88
CA VAL A 124 -17.11 6.37 -1.20
C VAL A 124 -15.91 5.78 -1.93
N VAL A 125 -15.51 6.42 -3.03
CA VAL A 125 -14.29 6.11 -3.78
C VAL A 125 -13.37 7.32 -3.77
N PHE A 126 -12.16 7.17 -3.26
CA PHE A 126 -11.13 8.19 -3.34
C PHE A 126 -10.12 7.83 -4.44
N ALA A 127 -9.95 8.72 -5.42
CA ALA A 127 -8.88 8.61 -6.40
C ALA A 127 -7.59 9.25 -5.88
N TYR A 128 -6.43 8.76 -6.35
CA TYR A 128 -5.12 9.34 -6.00
C TYR A 128 -4.84 10.67 -6.69
N SER A 129 -5.52 10.94 -7.82
CA SER A 129 -5.27 12.10 -8.67
C SER A 129 -6.51 12.51 -9.46
N GLU A 130 -6.48 13.69 -10.07
CA GLU A 130 -7.50 14.15 -11.03
C GLU A 130 -7.68 13.13 -12.16
N PHE A 131 -6.57 12.63 -12.73
CA PHE A 131 -6.62 11.59 -13.77
C PHE A 131 -7.46 10.38 -13.32
N GLY A 132 -7.19 9.85 -12.12
CA GLY A 132 -7.93 8.70 -11.60
C GLY A 132 -9.41 9.01 -11.41
N LYS A 133 -9.75 10.21 -10.91
CA LYS A 133 -11.13 10.68 -10.76
C LYS A 133 -11.85 10.77 -12.10
N ASP A 134 -11.22 11.38 -13.08
CA ASP A 134 -11.79 11.53 -14.43
C ASP A 134 -12.05 10.18 -15.09
N VAL A 135 -11.10 9.25 -15.01
CA VAL A 135 -11.26 7.87 -15.52
C VAL A 135 -12.44 7.16 -14.86
N LEU A 136 -12.59 7.28 -13.55
CA LEU A 136 -13.70 6.67 -12.82
C LEU A 136 -15.06 7.25 -13.25
N LEU A 137 -15.17 8.58 -13.33
CA LEU A 137 -16.42 9.26 -13.71
C LEU A 137 -16.81 9.02 -15.17
N ASP A 138 -15.82 8.91 -16.06
CA ASP A 138 -16.07 8.63 -17.49
C ASP A 138 -16.57 7.20 -17.71
N GLN A 139 -16.09 6.24 -16.92
CA GLN A 139 -16.38 4.84 -17.13
C GLN A 139 -17.56 4.28 -16.32
N CYS A 140 -17.88 4.88 -15.17
CA CYS A 140 -18.91 4.39 -14.28
C CYS A 140 -19.79 5.54 -13.80
N GLN A 141 -21.04 5.56 -14.28
CA GLN A 141 -22.05 6.56 -13.87
C GLN A 141 -22.75 6.19 -12.55
N ASP A 142 -22.58 4.97 -12.08
CA ASP A 142 -23.25 4.42 -10.90
C ASP A 142 -22.41 4.57 -9.61
N LEU A 143 -21.28 5.29 -9.67
CA LEU A 143 -20.47 5.59 -8.48
C LEU A 143 -21.25 6.52 -7.53
N ASN A 144 -21.36 6.13 -6.26
CA ASN A 144 -22.10 6.89 -5.26
C ASN A 144 -21.43 8.22 -4.94
N PHE A 145 -20.14 8.20 -4.63
CA PHE A 145 -19.35 9.40 -4.35
C PHE A 145 -17.91 9.19 -4.78
N VAL A 146 -17.35 10.16 -5.50
CA VAL A 146 -15.94 10.15 -5.93
C VAL A 146 -15.29 11.47 -5.61
N ASP A 147 -14.14 11.43 -4.95
CA ASP A 147 -13.30 12.60 -4.73
C ASP A 147 -11.81 12.22 -4.71
N ILE A 148 -10.94 13.19 -4.51
CA ILE A 148 -9.50 13.01 -4.53
C ILE A 148 -8.94 13.00 -3.12
N ALA A 149 -8.14 11.96 -2.83
CA ALA A 149 -7.29 11.89 -1.65
C ALA A 149 -5.87 11.50 -2.10
N SER A 150 -5.07 12.50 -2.44
CA SER A 150 -3.71 12.24 -2.92
C SER A 150 -2.84 11.64 -1.83
N PRO A 151 -2.13 10.54 -2.09
CA PRO A 151 -1.15 10.02 -1.17
C PRO A 151 -0.03 11.04 -0.96
N CYS A 152 0.43 11.18 0.26
CA CYS A 152 1.51 12.09 0.60
C CYS A 152 2.63 11.37 1.34
N ALA A 153 3.83 11.93 1.25
CA ALA A 153 4.96 11.44 2.03
C ALA A 153 4.80 11.81 3.52
N SER A 154 5.31 10.95 4.41
CA SER A 154 5.42 11.26 5.82
C SER A 154 6.30 12.50 6.05
N GLN A 155 6.06 13.22 7.16
CA GLN A 155 6.85 14.39 7.57
C GLN A 155 8.34 14.05 7.81
N GLU A 156 8.69 12.80 7.97
CA GLU A 156 10.07 12.34 8.07
C GLU A 156 10.86 12.52 6.76
N PHE A 157 10.16 12.54 5.60
CA PHE A 157 10.77 12.77 4.30
C PHE A 157 10.88 14.26 4.00
N ASN A 158 11.84 14.91 4.63
CA ASN A 158 12.10 16.33 4.45
C ASN A 158 13.27 16.58 3.50
N ILE A 159 13.32 17.80 2.94
CA ILE A 159 14.47 18.26 2.15
C ILE A 159 15.71 18.31 3.04
N VAL A 160 16.74 17.57 2.65
CA VAL A 160 18.04 17.59 3.31
C VAL A 160 18.84 18.77 2.81
N HIS A 161 19.07 19.77 3.70
CA HIS A 161 19.80 20.98 3.34
C HIS A 161 21.32 20.77 3.21
N ASN A 162 21.90 19.85 3.99
CA ASN A 162 23.33 19.54 3.94
C ASN A 162 23.60 18.19 3.29
N LYS A 163 23.43 18.11 1.97
CA LYS A 163 23.67 16.90 1.18
C LYS A 163 25.13 16.40 1.28
N THR A 164 26.08 17.33 1.35
CA THR A 164 27.52 17.02 1.47
C THR A 164 27.82 16.23 2.74
N ALA A 165 27.36 16.70 3.90
CA ALA A 165 27.60 15.98 5.14
C ALA A 165 26.97 14.59 5.13
N HIS A 166 25.80 14.42 4.54
CA HIS A 166 25.19 13.10 4.41
C HIS A 166 25.98 12.18 3.48
N LYS A 167 26.47 12.66 2.32
CA LYS A 167 27.31 11.85 1.44
C LYS A 167 28.57 11.39 2.17
N LEU A 168 29.28 12.30 2.85
CA LEU A 168 30.51 11.99 3.59
C LEU A 168 30.28 10.97 4.71
N ASN A 169 29.14 11.04 5.42
CA ASN A 169 28.77 10.04 6.43
C ASN A 169 28.61 8.62 5.88
N PHE A 170 28.27 8.50 4.59
CA PHE A 170 28.18 7.22 3.90
C PHE A 170 29.47 6.86 3.11
N GLY A 171 30.55 7.61 3.29
CA GLY A 171 31.81 7.38 2.58
C GLY A 171 31.75 7.73 1.08
N ILE A 172 30.79 8.57 0.68
CA ILE A 172 30.59 9.02 -0.70
C ILE A 172 31.20 10.41 -0.85
N ALA A 173 32.00 10.61 -1.91
CA ALA A 173 32.62 11.90 -2.17
C ALA A 173 31.60 13.02 -2.39
N GLU A 174 31.94 14.25 -2.00
CA GLU A 174 31.04 15.41 -2.05
C GLU A 174 30.51 15.68 -3.46
N ASP A 175 31.40 15.61 -4.45
CA ASP A 175 31.12 15.89 -5.87
C ASP A 175 30.39 14.74 -6.59
N SER A 176 30.10 13.63 -5.90
CA SER A 176 29.46 12.47 -6.50
C SER A 176 28.02 12.78 -6.96
N PHE A 177 27.65 12.25 -8.11
CA PHE A 177 26.27 12.20 -8.57
C PHE A 177 25.62 10.88 -8.13
N ILE A 178 24.48 10.95 -7.46
CA ILE A 178 23.76 9.77 -7.00
C ILE A 178 22.41 9.69 -7.67
N LEU A 179 22.20 8.64 -8.47
CA LEU A 179 20.90 8.25 -8.98
C LEU A 179 20.29 7.22 -8.01
N GLY A 180 19.14 7.53 -7.44
CA GLY A 180 18.45 6.65 -6.48
C GLY A 180 17.25 5.97 -7.08
N THR A 181 17.04 4.69 -6.77
CA THR A 181 15.79 3.98 -7.02
C THR A 181 15.35 3.24 -5.76
N VAL A 182 14.05 3.33 -5.44
CA VAL A 182 13.41 2.65 -4.31
C VAL A 182 12.23 1.86 -4.87
N MET A 183 12.42 0.58 -5.06
CA MET A 183 11.38 -0.31 -5.59
C MET A 183 11.69 -1.76 -5.28
N ARG A 184 10.64 -2.59 -5.17
CA ARG A 184 10.78 -4.03 -4.99
C ARG A 184 11.42 -4.66 -6.24
N ASN A 185 12.29 -5.65 -6.05
CA ASN A 185 12.89 -6.41 -7.16
C ASN A 185 11.87 -7.35 -7.79
N GLN A 186 11.11 -6.83 -8.74
CA GLN A 186 10.12 -7.54 -9.56
C GLN A 186 10.46 -7.39 -11.04
N ARG A 187 10.14 -8.40 -11.85
CA ARG A 187 10.47 -8.38 -13.30
C ARG A 187 9.97 -7.13 -14.01
N ARG A 188 8.77 -6.67 -13.70
CA ARG A 188 8.18 -5.43 -14.29
C ARG A 188 8.93 -4.14 -13.92
N LYS A 189 9.83 -4.18 -12.93
CA LYS A 189 10.65 -3.03 -12.52
C LYS A 189 11.96 -2.90 -13.31
N LEU A 190 12.26 -3.86 -14.18
CA LEU A 190 13.29 -3.82 -15.21
C LEU A 190 14.69 -3.45 -14.68
N PHE A 191 15.11 -4.02 -13.54
CA PHE A 191 16.44 -3.78 -13.00
C PHE A 191 17.60 -4.05 -13.98
N PRO A 192 17.57 -5.12 -14.81
CA PRO A 192 18.64 -5.33 -15.81
C PRO A 192 18.73 -4.16 -16.82
N ASP A 193 17.59 -3.62 -17.28
CA ASP A 193 17.60 -2.48 -18.19
C ASP A 193 18.11 -1.21 -17.50
N LEU A 194 17.72 -1.00 -16.23
CA LEU A 194 18.27 0.09 -15.40
C LEU A 194 19.79 0.02 -15.30
N PHE A 195 20.34 -1.17 -15.00
CA PHE A 195 21.81 -1.35 -14.90
C PHE A 195 22.51 -1.12 -16.23
N LYS A 196 21.95 -1.64 -17.32
CA LYS A 196 22.47 -1.42 -18.67
C LYS A 196 22.48 0.05 -19.03
N THR A 197 21.34 0.74 -18.85
CA THR A 197 21.22 2.16 -19.16
C THR A 197 22.15 3.01 -18.29
N PHE A 198 22.28 2.69 -17.01
CA PHE A 198 23.23 3.40 -16.15
C PHE A 198 24.69 3.17 -16.58
N ARG A 199 25.04 1.96 -17.03
CA ARG A 199 26.36 1.70 -17.60
C ARG A 199 26.62 2.53 -18.87
N GLU A 200 25.65 2.56 -19.79
CA GLU A 200 25.73 3.40 -21.00
C GLU A 200 25.88 4.89 -20.65
N PHE A 201 25.17 5.37 -19.61
CA PHE A 201 25.33 6.73 -19.09
C PHE A 201 26.77 7.01 -18.61
N LEU A 202 27.37 6.11 -17.84
CA LEU A 202 28.75 6.26 -17.35
C LEU A 202 29.75 6.34 -18.51
N ASP A 203 29.59 5.46 -19.50
CA ASP A 203 30.50 5.40 -20.66
C ASP A 203 30.37 6.62 -21.58
N SER A 204 29.15 7.16 -21.70
CA SER A 204 28.85 8.30 -22.59
C SER A 204 29.24 9.65 -22.00
N ASN A 205 29.32 9.77 -20.68
CA ASN A 205 29.47 11.05 -20.00
C ASN A 205 30.77 11.20 -19.22
N ASP A 206 31.69 10.22 -19.28
CA ASP A 206 32.91 10.19 -18.48
C ASP A 206 32.63 10.58 -17.00
N ALA A 207 31.67 9.91 -16.40
CA ALA A 207 31.14 10.23 -15.07
C ALA A 207 31.64 9.23 -13.99
N PRO A 208 32.94 9.22 -13.64
CA PRO A 208 33.53 8.22 -12.76
C PRO A 208 32.99 8.29 -11.33
N ASN A 209 32.48 9.45 -10.91
CA ASN A 209 31.93 9.71 -9.57
C ASN A 209 30.38 9.59 -9.55
N ALA A 210 29.76 8.92 -10.53
CA ALA A 210 28.33 8.65 -10.49
C ALA A 210 28.03 7.29 -9.89
N TYR A 211 27.01 7.23 -9.04
CA TYR A 211 26.59 6.03 -8.32
C TYR A 211 25.10 5.75 -8.57
N LEU A 212 24.77 4.47 -8.72
CA LEU A 212 23.39 3.99 -8.72
C LEU A 212 23.08 3.39 -7.35
N TYR A 213 22.25 4.05 -6.57
CA TYR A 213 21.73 3.55 -5.30
C TYR A 213 20.44 2.78 -5.53
N CYS A 214 20.43 1.47 -5.23
CA CYS A 214 19.25 0.63 -5.33
C CYS A 214 18.76 0.22 -3.94
N HIS A 215 17.67 0.81 -3.48
CA HIS A 215 16.97 0.36 -2.28
C HIS A 215 15.97 -0.73 -2.67
N THR A 216 16.38 -1.98 -2.50
CA THR A 216 15.62 -3.16 -2.92
C THR A 216 16.03 -4.39 -2.13
N SER A 217 15.28 -5.49 -2.25
CA SER A 217 15.65 -6.80 -1.73
C SER A 217 16.31 -7.68 -2.81
N TYR A 218 17.23 -8.55 -2.40
CA TYR A 218 17.83 -9.57 -3.24
C TYR A 218 18.14 -10.81 -2.38
N PRO A 219 17.76 -12.02 -2.80
CA PRO A 219 16.87 -12.31 -3.95
C PRO A 219 15.42 -11.90 -3.65
N ASP A 220 14.62 -11.71 -4.73
CA ASP A 220 13.17 -11.51 -4.68
C ASP A 220 12.55 -12.19 -5.94
N ILE A 221 11.24 -12.04 -6.14
CA ILE A 221 10.50 -12.67 -7.26
C ILE A 221 10.93 -12.20 -8.66
N GLY A 222 11.75 -11.18 -8.77
CA GLY A 222 12.29 -10.67 -10.03
C GLY A 222 13.56 -11.40 -10.45
N TRP A 223 14.58 -11.29 -9.67
CA TRP A 223 15.98 -11.69 -9.95
C TRP A 223 16.67 -12.17 -8.69
#